data_14a988cb8233e0c1efa7c01eebf838bd
#
_entry.id   14a988cb8233e0c1efa7c01eebf838bd
#
_cell.length_a   1.000
_cell.length_b   1.000
_cell.length_c   1.000
_cell.angle_alpha   90.00
_cell.angle_beta   90.00
_cell.angle_gamma   90.00
#
_symmetry.space_group_name_H-M   'P 1'
#
loop_
_entity.id
_entity.type
_entity.pdbx_description
1 polymer ?
#
loop_
_entity_poly.entity_id
_entity_poly.type
_entity_poly.pdbx_seq_one_letter_code
_entity_poly.pdbx_strand_id
1 'polypeptide(L)'
;MELLDMMRSRRSIRKYTEEEIPEESLTKILQAGLLSESGKAKRPWEFIVVKDKAMLDELAGCREGGVAMLKEAKCAIVVIGDAEAQDVWVEDCSVAMTNMHL
;
A
#
# COMPACT_ATOMS: atom_id res chain seq x y z
N MET A 1 0.19 19.32 -10.61
CA MET A 1 -1.04 19.10 -9.81
C MET A 1 -0.74 19.38 -8.35
N GLU A 2 -1.52 20.24 -7.75
CA GLU A 2 -1.36 20.55 -6.33
C GLU A 2 -1.84 19.38 -5.47
N LEU A 3 -1.32 19.31 -4.24
CA LEU A 3 -1.68 18.26 -3.30
C LEU A 3 -3.20 18.18 -3.06
N LEU A 4 -3.85 19.32 -2.92
CA LEU A 4 -5.30 19.37 -2.72
C LEU A 4 -6.07 18.77 -3.90
N ASP A 5 -5.58 18.99 -5.10
CA ASP A 5 -6.19 18.42 -6.31
C ASP A 5 -6.03 16.90 -6.33
N MET A 6 -4.88 16.40 -5.89
CA MET A 6 -4.67 14.96 -5.76
C MET A 6 -5.64 14.36 -4.74
N MET A 7 -5.81 15.01 -3.62
CA MET A 7 -6.76 14.56 -2.59
C MET A 7 -8.19 14.53 -3.11
N ARG A 8 -8.60 15.54 -3.90
CA ARG A 8 -9.94 15.60 -4.47
C ARG A 8 -10.18 14.56 -5.54
N SER A 9 -9.18 14.26 -6.35
CA SER A 9 -9.31 13.37 -7.50
C SER A 9 -9.07 11.90 -7.18
N ARG A 10 -8.49 11.59 -6.01
CA ARG A 10 -8.23 10.22 -5.59
C ARG A 10 -9.54 9.42 -5.54
N ARG A 11 -9.50 8.21 -6.05
CA ARG A 11 -10.63 7.27 -5.98
C ARG A 11 -10.11 5.88 -5.61
N SER A 12 -10.95 5.11 -4.95
CA SER A 12 -10.67 3.70 -4.72
C SER A 12 -10.97 2.94 -6.00
N ILE A 13 -9.94 2.60 -6.74
CA ILE A 13 -10.07 1.91 -8.02
C ILE A 13 -9.95 0.41 -7.76
N ARG A 14 -10.91 -0.36 -8.27
CA ARG A 14 -10.96 -1.82 -8.05
C ARG A 14 -10.98 -2.63 -9.34
N LYS A 15 -10.88 -1.97 -10.50
CA LYS A 15 -10.66 -2.58 -11.80
C LYS A 15 -9.37 -2.05 -12.37
N TYR A 16 -8.53 -2.94 -12.86
CA TYR A 16 -7.18 -2.59 -13.29
C TYR A 16 -7.00 -2.97 -14.76
N THR A 17 -6.07 -2.29 -15.43
CA THR A 17 -5.69 -2.61 -16.80
C THR A 17 -4.67 -3.75 -16.82
N GLU A 18 -4.36 -4.26 -18.01
CA GLU A 18 -3.32 -5.26 -18.21
C GLU A 18 -1.91 -4.66 -18.23
N GLU A 19 -1.79 -3.34 -18.14
CA GLU A 19 -0.48 -2.67 -18.18
C GLU A 19 0.38 -3.02 -16.98
N GLU A 20 1.66 -3.24 -17.24
CA GLU A 20 2.63 -3.44 -16.17
C GLU A 20 2.91 -2.11 -15.46
N ILE A 21 3.23 -2.19 -14.17
CA ILE A 21 3.58 -1.01 -13.38
C ILE A 21 5.06 -0.70 -13.62
N PRO A 22 5.40 0.50 -14.11
CA PRO A 22 6.80 0.88 -14.26
C PRO A 22 7.54 0.83 -12.92
N GLU A 23 8.76 0.30 -12.91
CA GLU A 23 9.57 0.22 -11.69
C GLU A 23 9.79 1.60 -11.05
N GLU A 24 9.94 2.63 -11.86
CA GLU A 24 10.08 4.00 -11.36
C GLU A 24 8.85 4.44 -10.56
N SER A 25 7.66 4.12 -11.05
CA SER A 25 6.41 4.44 -10.36
C SER A 25 6.29 3.70 -9.04
N LEU A 26 6.60 2.41 -9.03
CA LEU A 26 6.59 1.61 -7.81
C LEU A 26 7.58 2.14 -6.78
N THR A 27 8.77 2.51 -7.21
CA THR A 27 9.79 3.09 -6.34
C THR A 27 9.29 4.38 -5.69
N LYS A 28 8.65 5.26 -6.45
CA LYS A 28 8.09 6.50 -5.91
C LYS A 28 6.99 6.25 -4.87
N ILE A 29 6.14 5.26 -5.12
CA ILE A 29 5.09 4.88 -4.17
C ILE A 29 5.72 4.40 -2.86
N LEU A 30 6.72 3.54 -2.93
CA LEU A 30 7.42 3.02 -1.75
C LEU A 30 8.14 4.14 -0.99
N GLN A 31 8.75 5.08 -1.71
CA GLN A 31 9.38 6.25 -1.08
C GLN A 31 8.37 7.09 -0.32
N ALA A 32 7.16 7.28 -0.87
CA ALA A 32 6.10 8.00 -0.18
C ALA A 32 5.74 7.33 1.15
N GLY A 33 5.68 6.01 1.15
CA GLY A 33 5.47 5.24 2.38
C GLY A 33 6.60 5.43 3.39
N LEU A 34 7.84 5.34 2.93
CA LEU A 34 9.02 5.45 3.80
C LEU A 34 9.22 6.87 4.36
N LEU A 35 8.74 7.89 3.66
CA LEU A 35 8.83 9.29 4.10
C LEU A 35 7.70 9.70 5.03
N SER A 36 6.80 8.78 5.35
CA SER A 36 5.63 9.06 6.17
C SER A 36 6.00 9.39 7.62
N GLU A 37 5.15 10.16 8.26
CA GLU A 37 5.30 10.48 9.68
C GLU A 37 5.01 9.25 10.53
N SER A 38 5.68 9.17 11.69
CA SER A 38 5.37 8.15 12.69
C SER A 38 5.53 8.73 14.09
N GLY A 39 4.78 8.17 15.05
CA GLY A 39 4.87 8.60 16.45
C GLY A 39 6.29 8.41 16.97
N LYS A 40 6.89 9.47 17.54
CA LYS A 40 8.26 9.44 18.08
C LYS A 40 9.31 8.97 17.07
N ALA A 41 9.04 9.08 15.78
CA ALA A 41 9.92 8.65 14.69
C ALA A 41 10.34 7.18 14.79
N LYS A 42 9.47 6.32 15.32
CA LYS A 42 9.75 4.89 15.49
C LYS A 42 9.74 4.12 14.17
N ARG A 43 8.99 4.59 13.17
CA ARG A 43 8.91 3.97 11.83
C ARG A 43 8.66 2.46 11.91
N PRO A 44 7.53 2.02 12.51
CA PRO A 44 7.30 0.60 12.77
C PRO A 44 6.89 -0.20 11.54
N TRP A 45 6.68 0.44 10.42
CA TRP A 45 6.20 -0.20 9.19
C TRP A 45 7.31 -0.91 8.42
N GLU A 46 6.90 -1.94 7.71
CA GLU A 46 7.68 -2.55 6.63
C GLU A 46 6.72 -2.77 5.45
N PHE A 47 7.25 -2.78 4.25
CA PHE A 47 6.46 -2.95 3.04
C PHE A 47 6.93 -4.19 2.30
N ILE A 48 5.98 -5.07 1.98
CA ILE A 48 6.25 -6.28 1.21
C ILE A 48 5.60 -6.09 -0.16
N VAL A 49 6.42 -6.09 -1.21
CA VAL A 49 5.93 -5.97 -2.59
C VAL A 49 5.69 -7.36 -3.14
N VAL A 50 4.47 -7.63 -3.56
CA VAL A 50 4.06 -8.93 -4.11
C VAL A 50 3.72 -8.75 -5.57
N LYS A 51 4.49 -9.39 -6.45
CA LYS A 51 4.28 -9.39 -7.91
C LYS A 51 3.92 -10.77 -8.44
N ASP A 52 4.20 -11.82 -7.68
CA ASP A 52 3.93 -13.19 -8.10
C ASP A 52 2.44 -13.46 -8.19
N LYS A 53 1.98 -13.92 -9.36
CA LYS A 53 0.56 -14.16 -9.62
C LYS A 53 -0.05 -15.17 -8.65
N ALA A 54 0.67 -16.24 -8.33
CA ALA A 54 0.18 -17.26 -7.41
C ALA A 54 -0.02 -16.69 -6.01
N MET A 55 0.91 -15.83 -5.55
CA MET A 55 0.79 -15.17 -4.26
C MET A 55 -0.34 -14.14 -4.24
N LEU A 56 -0.53 -13.40 -5.33
CA LEU A 56 -1.65 -12.46 -5.45
C LEU A 56 -2.98 -13.19 -5.37
N ASP A 57 -3.08 -14.34 -5.99
CA ASP A 57 -4.29 -15.17 -5.93
C ASP A 57 -4.56 -15.66 -4.50
N GLU A 58 -3.52 -16.06 -3.76
CA GLU A 58 -3.66 -16.42 -2.36
C GLU A 58 -4.09 -15.22 -1.50
N LEU A 59 -3.51 -14.06 -1.72
CA LEU A 59 -3.88 -12.84 -1.00
C LEU A 59 -5.35 -12.46 -1.25
N ALA A 60 -5.89 -12.77 -2.42
CA ALA A 60 -7.29 -12.50 -2.73
C ALA A 60 -8.25 -13.24 -1.78
N GLY A 61 -7.81 -14.34 -1.18
CA GLY A 61 -8.57 -15.10 -0.20
C GLY A 61 -8.20 -14.84 1.25
N CYS A 62 -7.39 -13.80 1.54
CA CYS A 62 -6.81 -13.60 2.87
C CYS A 62 -7.79 -13.14 3.96
N ARG A 63 -9.01 -12.79 3.58
CA ARG A 63 -10.05 -12.44 4.54
C ARG A 63 -11.38 -13.07 4.15
N GLU A 64 -12.30 -13.15 5.09
CA GLU A 64 -13.65 -13.62 4.83
C GLU A 64 -14.32 -12.75 3.77
N GLY A 65 -14.96 -13.36 2.78
CA GLY A 65 -15.56 -12.68 1.64
C GLY A 65 -14.57 -12.38 0.50
N GLY A 66 -13.27 -12.54 0.75
CA GLY A 66 -12.22 -12.35 -0.25
C GLY A 66 -11.95 -10.90 -0.62
N VAL A 67 -10.95 -10.71 -1.47
CA VAL A 67 -10.58 -9.41 -2.07
C VAL A 67 -10.31 -9.67 -3.55
N ALA A 68 -11.37 -9.77 -4.34
CA ALA A 68 -11.32 -10.22 -5.74
C ALA A 68 -10.40 -9.37 -6.61
N MET A 69 -10.27 -8.07 -6.34
CA MET A 69 -9.42 -7.18 -7.12
C MET A 69 -7.95 -7.57 -7.12
N LEU A 70 -7.49 -8.30 -6.08
CA LEU A 70 -6.11 -8.74 -6.00
C LEU A 70 -5.75 -9.77 -7.08
N LYS A 71 -6.73 -10.51 -7.59
CA LYS A 71 -6.49 -11.47 -8.67
C LYS A 71 -6.14 -10.80 -9.99
N GLU A 72 -6.58 -9.57 -10.19
CA GLU A 72 -6.36 -8.81 -11.41
C GLU A 72 -5.23 -7.78 -11.27
N ALA A 73 -4.72 -7.56 -10.07
CA ALA A 73 -3.65 -6.61 -9.82
C ALA A 73 -2.32 -7.13 -10.36
N LYS A 74 -1.47 -6.20 -10.79
CA LYS A 74 -0.09 -6.53 -11.21
C LYS A 74 0.86 -6.56 -10.03
N CYS A 75 0.46 -5.94 -8.93
CA CYS A 75 1.30 -5.81 -7.74
C CYS A 75 0.40 -5.54 -6.53
N ALA A 76 0.82 -6.01 -5.37
CA ALA A 76 0.23 -5.62 -4.10
C ALA A 76 1.35 -5.18 -3.17
N ILE A 77 1.08 -4.20 -2.34
CA ILE A 77 1.99 -3.77 -1.28
C ILE A 77 1.33 -4.12 0.04
N VAL A 78 1.94 -5.03 0.78
CA VAL A 78 1.47 -5.39 2.12
C VAL A 78 2.21 -4.53 3.13
N VAL A 79 1.46 -3.79 3.93
CA VAL A 79 2.03 -2.95 4.97
C VAL A 79 1.93 -3.70 6.28
N ILE A 80 3.08 -3.98 6.89
CA ILE A 80 3.14 -4.63 8.20
C ILE A 80 3.74 -3.69 9.22
N GLY A 81 3.35 -3.85 10.47
CA GLY A 81 3.81 -3.01 11.56
C GLY A 81 4.35 -3.83 12.70
N ASP A 82 5.36 -3.29 13.38
CA ASP A 82 5.92 -3.88 14.59
C ASP A 82 5.18 -3.31 15.81
N ALA A 83 4.28 -4.10 16.37
CA ALA A 83 3.48 -3.72 17.52
C ALA A 83 4.32 -3.54 18.79
N GLU A 84 5.49 -4.16 18.87
CA GLU A 84 6.39 -4.04 20.01
C GLU A 84 7.24 -2.77 19.96
N ALA A 85 7.58 -2.32 18.72
CA ALA A 85 8.38 -1.12 18.54
C ALA A 85 7.59 0.16 18.83
N GLN A 86 6.25 0.14 18.62
CA GLN A 86 5.41 1.33 18.69
C GLN A 86 3.98 0.95 19.07
N ASP A 87 3.43 1.59 20.10
CA ASP A 87 2.05 1.36 20.54
C ASP A 87 1.01 1.91 19.56
N VAL A 88 1.34 2.94 18.78
CA VAL A 88 0.47 3.50 17.74
C VAL A 88 0.84 2.99 16.33
N TRP A 89 1.29 1.75 16.23
CA TRP A 89 1.73 1.18 14.95
C TRP A 89 0.60 1.12 13.91
N VAL A 90 -0.63 0.91 14.34
CA VAL A 90 -1.78 0.88 13.40
C VAL A 90 -1.97 2.25 12.75
N GLU A 91 -1.92 3.31 13.53
CA GLU A 91 -2.04 4.67 13.03
C GLU A 91 -0.87 5.01 12.10
N ASP A 92 0.35 4.64 12.50
CA ASP A 92 1.55 4.88 11.68
C ASP A 92 1.47 4.15 10.34
N CYS A 93 1.07 2.88 10.33
CA CYS A 93 0.89 2.12 9.10
C CYS A 93 -0.23 2.70 8.23
N SER A 94 -1.30 3.20 8.84
CA SER A 94 -2.41 3.83 8.12
C SER A 94 -1.97 5.12 7.42
N VAL A 95 -1.12 5.92 8.06
CA VAL A 95 -0.55 7.13 7.47
C VAL A 95 0.32 6.76 6.25
N ALA A 96 1.16 5.73 6.39
CA ALA A 96 1.98 5.27 5.28
C ALA A 96 1.12 4.79 4.09
N MET A 97 0.07 4.03 4.36
CA MET A 97 -0.86 3.58 3.33
C MET A 97 -1.54 4.75 2.62
N THR A 98 -1.96 5.76 3.36
CA THR A 98 -2.59 6.96 2.80
C THR A 98 -1.63 7.69 1.85
N ASN A 99 -0.38 7.88 2.25
CA ASN A 99 0.61 8.57 1.42
C ASN A 99 0.91 7.78 0.14
N MET A 100 1.00 6.46 0.23
CA MET A 100 1.22 5.62 -0.94
C MET A 100 0.00 5.62 -1.87
N HIS A 101 -1.21 5.78 -1.33
CA HIS A 101 -2.44 5.79 -2.11
C HIS A 101 -2.60 7.08 -2.91
N LEU A 102 -2.07 8.18 -2.41
CA LEU A 102 -2.09 9.44 -3.14
C LEU A 102 -1.16 9.41 -4.35
#